data_d7cce2c8239d1b507f157161792e8862
#
_entry.id   d7cce2c8239d1b507f157161792e8862
#
_cell.length_a   1.000
_cell.length_b   1.000
_cell.length_c   1.000
_cell.angle_alpha   90.00
_cell.angle_beta   90.00
_cell.angle_gamma   90.00
#
_symmetry.space_group_name_H-M   'P 1'
#
loop_
_entity.id
_entity.type
_entity.pdbx_description
1 polymer ?
#
loop_
_entity_poly.entity_id
_entity_poly.type
_entity_poly.pdbx_seq_one_letter_code
_entity_poly.pdbx_strand_id
1 'polypeptide(L)'
;MDLPGPIHEILVLFGGFGLLLGGLGVMGLLYSFNHNFDLIDKELCLFIFDCRNMKSNLIFLLSIPIYWLIRISILKFNLDKPLLRLIENFYVEKENLEIQCHILNDTLGWIMGFSGQNVSCLYYFIMSYFPWLTILVVLPIFAGSLIFFLPHKGNKIVRWYTIAICLLEFLLMTYAFCYHFQLEDPLIQLKEDSKWIDVFDFHWRLGIDGLSLGSILLTGFITTLATLAAWPVTRNSQLFYFLMLAMYSGQIGLFSSRDLLLFFIMWELELIPVYLLLSMWGGKRRLYSATKFILYTAGGSIFFLIGVLGMGLYGSNEPGLDLERLINQSYPTTLEILLYFGFLIAYAVKLPIIPLHTWLPDTHGEAHYSTCMLLAGILLKMGAYGLIRVNMELLPHAHYLFSPWLVIIGAVQIIYAASTSLGQRNFKKRIAYSSVSHMGFIIIGIGSITNIGLNGAILQILSHGFIGATLFFLAGTACDRMRLVYLEELGGISIPMPKIFTMFSSFSMASLALPGMSGFVAELVVFFGLITSPKFMLMPKC
;
A
#
# COMPACT_ATOMS: atom_id res chain seq x y z
N MET A 1 16.46 29.23 -4.41
CA MET A 1 15.95 28.42 -5.55
C MET A 1 14.58 27.89 -5.15
N ASP A 2 13.54 28.40 -5.77
CA ASP A 2 12.19 27.91 -5.50
C ASP A 2 12.03 26.48 -6.00
N LEU A 3 11.37 25.67 -5.19
CA LEU A 3 10.99 24.31 -5.59
C LEU A 3 10.05 24.40 -6.80
N PRO A 4 10.25 23.63 -7.88
CA PRO A 4 9.23 23.56 -8.92
C PRO A 4 7.89 23.20 -8.25
N GLY A 5 6.81 23.91 -8.62
CA GLY A 5 5.50 23.84 -8.00
C GLY A 5 5.06 22.43 -7.55
N PRO A 6 5.14 21.37 -8.41
CA PRO A 6 4.70 20.01 -8.03
C PRO A 6 5.44 19.42 -6.82
N ILE A 7 6.73 19.74 -6.67
CA ILE A 7 7.54 19.18 -5.56
C ILE A 7 7.17 19.80 -4.21
N HIS A 8 6.88 21.10 -4.20
CA HIS A 8 6.43 21.78 -2.98
C HIS A 8 5.09 21.21 -2.50
N GLU A 9 4.21 20.95 -3.44
CA GLU A 9 2.87 20.41 -3.19
C GLU A 9 2.90 18.99 -2.63
N ILE A 10 3.75 18.12 -3.19
CA ILE A 10 3.99 16.77 -2.66
C ILE A 10 4.50 16.83 -1.21
N LEU A 11 5.41 17.74 -0.90
CA LEU A 11 5.95 17.90 0.46
C LEU A 11 4.87 18.29 1.47
N VAL A 12 3.97 19.21 1.09
CA VAL A 12 2.86 19.65 1.94
C VAL A 12 1.87 18.51 2.19
N LEU A 13 1.54 17.72 1.14
CA LEU A 13 0.64 16.57 1.26
C LEU A 13 1.20 15.49 2.19
N PHE A 14 2.46 15.12 2.04
CA PHE A 14 3.09 14.15 2.94
C PHE A 14 3.18 14.67 4.37
N GLY A 15 3.55 15.94 4.56
CA GLY A 15 3.63 16.56 5.88
C GLY A 15 2.29 16.56 6.60
N GLY A 16 1.23 16.99 5.94
CA GLY A 16 -0.11 17.02 6.50
C GLY A 16 -0.63 15.62 6.87
N PHE A 17 -0.43 14.63 6.00
CA PHE A 17 -0.92 13.27 6.23
C PHE A 17 -0.13 12.54 7.33
N GLY A 18 1.19 12.73 7.40
CA GLY A 18 2.03 12.15 8.45
C GLY A 18 1.72 12.70 9.85
N LEU A 19 1.48 14.01 9.96
CA LEU A 19 1.07 14.67 11.21
C LEU A 19 -0.34 14.25 11.65
N LEU A 20 -1.27 14.10 10.71
CA LEU A 20 -2.64 13.64 10.99
C LEU A 20 -2.67 12.21 11.52
N LEU A 21 -1.96 11.27 10.88
CA LEU A 21 -1.85 9.91 11.36
C LEU A 21 -1.19 9.84 12.75
N GLY A 22 -0.19 10.67 13.01
CA GLY A 22 0.44 10.79 14.31
C GLY A 22 -0.51 11.32 15.39
N GLY A 23 -1.24 12.39 15.09
CA GLY A 23 -2.21 13.00 16.01
C GLY A 23 -3.34 12.04 16.38
N LEU A 24 -3.89 11.32 15.41
CA LEU A 24 -4.93 10.31 15.63
C LEU A 24 -4.42 9.14 16.49
N GLY A 25 -3.18 8.70 16.26
CA GLY A 25 -2.57 7.63 17.04
C GLY A 25 -2.40 8.01 18.53
N VAL A 26 -1.97 9.24 18.83
CA VAL A 26 -1.82 9.73 20.20
C VAL A 26 -3.18 9.91 20.90
N MET A 27 -4.17 10.45 20.19
CA MET A 27 -5.54 10.57 20.72
C MET A 27 -6.13 9.20 21.03
N GLY A 28 -5.87 8.17 20.21
CA GLY A 28 -6.27 6.79 20.45
C GLY A 28 -5.66 6.19 21.72
N LEU A 29 -4.37 6.40 21.93
CA LEU A 29 -3.70 5.97 23.15
C LEU A 29 -4.24 6.67 24.40
N LEU A 30 -4.44 7.99 24.35
CA LEU A 30 -4.99 8.76 25.48
C LEU A 30 -6.41 8.33 25.83
N TYR A 31 -7.22 7.99 24.82
CA TYR A 31 -8.57 7.47 25.03
C TYR A 31 -8.56 6.05 25.62
N SER A 32 -7.68 5.17 25.15
CA SER A 32 -7.56 3.80 25.62
C SER A 32 -7.00 3.70 27.05
N PHE A 33 -6.15 4.63 27.49
CA PHE A 33 -5.70 4.70 28.89
C PHE A 33 -6.81 5.08 29.89
N ASN A 34 -7.91 5.66 29.43
CA ASN A 34 -9.03 6.09 30.27
C ASN A 34 -10.15 5.03 30.43
N HIS A 35 -10.11 3.93 29.68
CA HIS A 35 -11.10 2.85 29.74
C HIS A 35 -10.46 1.47 29.91
N ASN A 36 -11.12 0.59 30.67
CA ASN A 36 -10.64 -0.73 31.07
C ASN A 36 -10.12 -1.60 29.92
N PHE A 37 -9.08 -2.38 30.22
CA PHE A 37 -8.25 -3.19 29.31
C PHE A 37 -9.01 -4.17 28.37
N ASP A 38 -10.23 -4.60 28.72
CA ASP A 38 -11.04 -5.52 27.90
C ASP A 38 -11.71 -4.86 26.67
N LEU A 39 -11.70 -3.54 26.59
CA LEU A 39 -12.25 -2.77 25.47
C LEU A 39 -11.22 -2.48 24.36
N ILE A 40 -9.93 -2.73 24.61
CA ILE A 40 -8.84 -2.39 23.70
C ILE A 40 -8.93 -3.17 22.38
N ASP A 41 -9.41 -4.42 22.41
CA ASP A 41 -9.49 -5.29 21.22
C ASP A 41 -10.54 -4.84 20.19
N LYS A 42 -11.62 -4.21 20.65
CA LYS A 42 -12.67 -3.70 19.74
C LYS A 42 -12.49 -2.21 19.41
N GLU A 43 -11.95 -1.43 20.32
CA GLU A 43 -11.93 0.03 20.15
C GLU A 43 -10.67 0.56 19.46
N LEU A 44 -9.54 -0.14 19.43
CA LEU A 44 -8.37 0.33 18.68
C LEU A 44 -8.55 0.13 17.16
N CYS A 45 -9.17 -0.98 16.76
CA CYS A 45 -9.67 -1.15 15.39
C CYS A 45 -10.81 -0.16 15.10
N LEU A 46 -11.72 0.07 16.06
CA LEU A 46 -12.81 1.04 15.96
C LEU A 46 -12.29 2.48 16.01
N PHE A 47 -11.20 2.79 16.72
CA PHE A 47 -10.68 4.16 16.82
C PHE A 47 -9.88 4.61 15.60
N ILE A 48 -9.09 3.73 15.01
CA ILE A 48 -8.54 4.00 13.68
C ILE A 48 -9.68 4.03 12.66
N PHE A 49 -10.79 3.35 12.98
CA PHE A 49 -11.96 3.14 12.14
C PHE A 49 -13.28 3.26 12.94
N ASP A 50 -13.49 4.25 13.80
CA ASP A 50 -14.78 4.50 14.47
C ASP A 50 -15.84 4.94 13.47
N CYS A 51 -16.71 4.02 13.12
CA CYS A 51 -17.64 4.08 12.00
C CYS A 51 -18.78 5.07 12.17
N ARG A 52 -19.17 5.43 13.39
CA ARG A 52 -20.29 6.38 13.59
C ARG A 52 -19.94 7.81 13.21
N ASN A 53 -18.65 8.18 13.36
CA ASN A 53 -18.13 9.49 12.96
C ASN A 53 -17.19 9.42 11.75
N MET A 54 -16.86 8.24 11.23
CA MET A 54 -15.83 8.05 10.22
C MET A 54 -16.26 8.37 8.81
N LYS A 55 -17.55 8.26 8.47
CA LYS A 55 -18.01 8.82 7.19
C LYS A 55 -17.62 10.29 7.07
N SER A 56 -17.67 11.03 8.18
CA SER A 56 -17.20 12.42 8.24
C SER A 56 -15.69 12.54 8.40
N ASN A 57 -15.03 11.68 9.17
CA ASN A 57 -13.59 11.78 9.45
C ASN A 57 -12.74 11.20 8.31
N LEU A 58 -13.14 10.10 7.68
CA LEU A 58 -12.47 9.57 6.49
C LEU A 58 -12.66 10.50 5.28
N ILE A 59 -13.87 11.04 5.12
CA ILE A 59 -14.16 12.07 4.12
C ILE A 59 -13.33 13.32 4.42
N PHE A 60 -13.18 13.70 5.68
CA PHE A 60 -12.36 14.84 6.09
C PHE A 60 -10.86 14.57 5.89
N LEU A 61 -10.36 13.38 6.28
CA LEU A 61 -8.97 12.97 6.10
C LEU A 61 -8.57 12.82 4.62
N LEU A 62 -9.49 12.33 3.79
CA LEU A 62 -9.29 12.18 2.35
C LEU A 62 -9.63 13.46 1.57
N SER A 63 -10.51 14.31 2.10
CA SER A 63 -10.89 15.58 1.48
C SER A 63 -9.76 16.61 1.54
N ILE A 64 -8.93 16.61 2.58
CA ILE A 64 -7.81 17.55 2.70
C ILE A 64 -6.80 17.39 1.57
N PRO A 65 -6.23 16.19 1.29
CA PRO A 65 -5.34 16.00 0.15
C PRO A 65 -6.05 16.24 -1.19
N ILE A 66 -7.32 15.83 -1.32
CA ILE A 66 -8.12 16.03 -2.54
C ILE A 66 -8.41 17.51 -2.75
N TYR A 67 -8.82 18.24 -1.72
CA TYR A 67 -9.05 19.68 -1.75
C TYR A 67 -7.79 20.43 -2.17
N TRP A 68 -6.62 20.07 -1.60
CA TRP A 68 -5.35 20.67 -1.97
C TRP A 68 -4.91 20.34 -3.39
N LEU A 69 -5.08 19.09 -3.85
CA LEU A 69 -4.78 18.68 -5.23
C LEU A 69 -5.67 19.41 -6.24
N ILE A 70 -6.97 19.51 -5.96
CA ILE A 70 -7.93 20.25 -6.78
C ILE A 70 -7.61 21.74 -6.79
N ARG A 71 -7.35 22.34 -5.61
CA ARG A 71 -7.01 23.75 -5.47
C ARG A 71 -5.71 24.10 -6.19
N ILE A 72 -4.73 23.23 -6.15
CA ILE A 72 -3.45 23.37 -6.86
C ILE A 72 -3.66 23.29 -8.37
N SER A 73 -4.48 22.35 -8.84
CA SER A 73 -4.83 22.24 -10.26
C SER A 73 -5.59 23.46 -10.75
N ILE A 74 -6.52 23.97 -9.97
CA ILE A 74 -7.35 25.15 -10.29
C ILE A 74 -6.49 26.43 -10.30
N LEU A 75 -5.62 26.63 -9.29
CA LEU A 75 -4.73 27.79 -9.20
C LEU A 75 -3.70 27.85 -10.35
N LYS A 76 -3.31 26.68 -10.88
CA LYS A 76 -2.33 26.60 -11.97
C LYS A 76 -2.91 26.77 -13.37
N PHE A 77 -4.20 26.53 -13.53
CA PHE A 77 -4.89 26.52 -14.84
C PHE A 77 -5.82 27.70 -15.07
N ASN A 78 -5.94 28.67 -14.11
CA ASN A 78 -6.92 29.76 -14.23
C ASN A 78 -8.32 29.27 -14.68
N LEU A 79 -8.72 28.11 -14.18
CA LEU A 79 -10.03 27.54 -14.45
C LEU A 79 -11.07 28.38 -13.69
N ASP A 80 -11.86 29.07 -14.49
CA ASP A 80 -12.82 30.07 -14.04
C ASP A 80 -13.85 29.56 -13.01
N LYS A 81 -14.31 30.52 -12.22
CA LYS A 81 -15.29 30.44 -11.11
C LYS A 81 -16.47 29.44 -11.21
N PRO A 82 -16.97 28.96 -12.39
CA PRO A 82 -18.07 28.00 -12.42
C PRO A 82 -17.73 26.61 -11.86
N LEU A 83 -16.49 26.13 -12.01
CA LEU A 83 -16.10 24.81 -11.48
C LEU A 83 -15.96 24.81 -9.96
N LEU A 84 -15.52 25.92 -9.38
CA LEU A 84 -15.45 26.11 -7.92
C LEU A 84 -16.86 26.14 -7.30
N ARG A 85 -17.84 26.78 -7.96
CA ARG A 85 -19.24 26.75 -7.53
C ARG A 85 -19.87 25.37 -7.62
N LEU A 86 -19.50 24.58 -8.62
CA LEU A 86 -19.97 23.21 -8.76
C LEU A 86 -19.43 22.30 -7.63
N ILE A 87 -18.19 22.50 -7.22
CA ILE A 87 -17.56 21.76 -6.12
C ILE A 87 -18.06 22.25 -4.76
N GLU A 88 -18.26 23.55 -4.57
CA GLU A 88 -18.85 24.11 -3.34
C GLU A 88 -20.32 23.69 -3.18
N ASN A 89 -21.10 23.66 -4.25
CA ASN A 89 -22.47 23.15 -4.23
C ASN A 89 -22.54 21.66 -3.93
N PHE A 90 -21.57 20.86 -4.37
CA PHE A 90 -21.48 19.43 -4.03
C PHE A 90 -21.24 19.18 -2.52
N TYR A 91 -20.60 20.12 -1.81
CA TYR A 91 -20.34 20.02 -0.38
C TYR A 91 -21.49 20.53 0.51
N VAL A 92 -22.31 21.45 0.02
CA VAL A 92 -23.39 22.10 0.78
C VAL A 92 -24.72 21.32 0.73
N GLU A 93 -24.91 20.46 -0.29
CA GLU A 93 -26.23 19.84 -0.56
C GLU A 93 -26.36 18.38 -0.11
N LYS A 94 -25.88 18.02 1.08
CA LYS A 94 -26.11 16.66 1.61
C LYS A 94 -27.58 16.40 1.98
N GLU A 95 -28.37 17.43 2.27
CA GLU A 95 -29.80 17.31 2.58
C GLU A 95 -30.69 17.23 1.34
N ASN A 96 -30.20 17.63 0.16
CA ASN A 96 -30.96 17.60 -1.10
C ASN A 96 -30.70 16.37 -1.97
N LEU A 97 -29.83 15.44 -1.57
CA LEU A 97 -29.47 14.26 -2.38
C LEU A 97 -30.67 13.31 -2.58
N GLU A 98 -31.57 13.19 -1.60
CA GLU A 98 -32.82 12.43 -1.76
C GLU A 98 -33.76 13.07 -2.78
N ILE A 99 -33.83 14.40 -2.83
CA ILE A 99 -34.65 15.15 -3.78
C ILE A 99 -34.04 15.09 -5.19
N GLN A 100 -32.72 15.17 -5.33
CA GLN A 100 -32.05 15.05 -6.63
C GLN A 100 -32.08 13.64 -7.20
N CYS A 101 -32.03 12.59 -6.36
CA CYS A 101 -32.28 11.21 -6.81
C CYS A 101 -33.71 11.05 -7.36
N HIS A 102 -34.71 11.71 -6.77
CA HIS A 102 -36.08 11.73 -7.31
C HIS A 102 -36.15 12.42 -8.66
N ILE A 103 -35.54 13.60 -8.81
CA ILE A 103 -35.52 14.36 -10.06
C ILE A 103 -34.76 13.64 -11.17
N LEU A 104 -33.63 12.98 -10.86
CA LEU A 104 -32.87 12.16 -11.81
C LEU A 104 -33.66 10.90 -12.23
N ASN A 105 -34.36 10.27 -11.30
CA ASN A 105 -35.24 9.14 -11.58
C ASN A 105 -36.38 9.53 -12.53
N ASP A 106 -37.00 10.70 -12.32
CA ASP A 106 -38.09 11.18 -13.15
C ASP A 106 -37.59 11.57 -14.55
N THR A 107 -36.41 12.20 -14.66
CA THR A 107 -35.85 12.58 -15.98
C THR A 107 -35.33 11.39 -16.78
N LEU A 108 -34.68 10.40 -16.15
CA LEU A 108 -34.23 9.16 -16.79
C LEU A 108 -35.42 8.25 -17.16
N GLY A 109 -36.46 8.21 -16.32
CA GLY A 109 -37.70 7.51 -16.62
C GLY A 109 -38.41 8.09 -17.85
N TRP A 110 -38.39 9.41 -18.00
CA TRP A 110 -38.94 10.10 -19.18
C TRP A 110 -38.16 9.82 -20.47
N ILE A 111 -36.83 9.78 -20.40
CA ILE A 111 -35.97 9.56 -21.57
C ILE A 111 -36.00 8.09 -22.03
N MET A 112 -36.16 7.13 -21.10
CA MET A 112 -36.14 5.69 -21.42
C MET A 112 -37.52 5.03 -21.50
N GLY A 113 -38.61 5.72 -21.22
CA GLY A 113 -39.97 5.18 -21.28
C GLY A 113 -40.30 4.13 -20.21
N PHE A 114 -39.51 4.09 -19.13
CA PHE A 114 -39.71 3.17 -17.99
C PHE A 114 -40.42 3.88 -16.84
N SER A 115 -41.31 3.17 -16.14
CA SER A 115 -41.92 3.70 -14.92
C SER A 115 -40.86 3.85 -13.80
N GLY A 116 -40.96 4.91 -12.98
CA GLY A 116 -39.94 5.26 -11.98
C GLY A 116 -39.52 4.15 -11.00
N GLN A 117 -40.39 3.17 -10.73
CA GLN A 117 -40.06 1.98 -9.94
C GLN A 117 -39.08 1.03 -10.64
N ASN A 118 -39.12 0.93 -11.95
CA ASN A 118 -38.22 0.06 -12.72
C ASN A 118 -36.82 0.68 -12.86
N VAL A 119 -36.71 2.01 -12.87
CA VAL A 119 -35.43 2.72 -12.98
C VAL A 119 -34.66 2.61 -11.66
N SER A 120 -35.33 2.75 -10.52
CA SER A 120 -34.71 2.56 -9.21
C SER A 120 -34.24 1.11 -9.00
N CYS A 121 -35.04 0.14 -9.43
CA CYS A 121 -34.67 -1.26 -9.38
C CYS A 121 -33.50 -1.59 -10.31
N LEU A 122 -33.48 -1.02 -11.52
CA LEU A 122 -32.37 -1.16 -12.46
C LEU A 122 -31.08 -0.46 -11.95
N TYR A 123 -31.21 0.71 -11.34
CA TYR A 123 -30.09 1.41 -10.72
C TYR A 123 -29.49 0.61 -9.54
N TYR A 124 -30.34 0.10 -8.64
CA TYR A 124 -29.90 -0.78 -7.54
C TYR A 124 -29.26 -2.07 -8.08
N PHE A 125 -29.85 -2.67 -9.11
CA PHE A 125 -29.32 -3.88 -9.74
C PHE A 125 -27.97 -3.61 -10.43
N ILE A 126 -27.83 -2.53 -11.20
CA ILE A 126 -26.56 -2.16 -11.83
C ILE A 126 -25.51 -1.81 -10.77
N MET A 127 -25.87 -1.10 -9.70
CA MET A 127 -24.92 -0.72 -8.64
C MET A 127 -24.51 -1.91 -7.77
N SER A 128 -25.40 -2.88 -7.52
CA SER A 128 -25.08 -4.08 -6.74
C SER A 128 -24.21 -5.10 -7.50
N TYR A 129 -24.32 -5.14 -8.83
CA TYR A 129 -23.54 -6.04 -9.70
C TYR A 129 -22.39 -5.33 -10.44
N PHE A 130 -22.13 -4.07 -10.13
CA PHE A 130 -21.06 -3.33 -10.79
C PHE A 130 -19.70 -3.85 -10.34
N PRO A 131 -18.83 -4.29 -11.26
CA PRO A 131 -17.54 -4.92 -10.93
C PRO A 131 -16.49 -3.86 -10.55
N TRP A 132 -16.64 -3.28 -9.35
CA TRP A 132 -15.78 -2.22 -8.86
C TRP A 132 -14.30 -2.61 -8.86
N LEU A 133 -13.99 -3.80 -8.33
CA LEU A 133 -12.61 -4.25 -8.13
C LEU A 133 -11.96 -4.61 -9.46
N THR A 134 -12.67 -5.30 -10.34
CA THR A 134 -12.17 -5.59 -11.69
C THR A 134 -11.85 -4.32 -12.45
N ILE A 135 -12.69 -3.29 -12.36
CA ILE A 135 -12.41 -2.00 -12.99
C ILE A 135 -11.15 -1.36 -12.40
N LEU A 136 -11.01 -1.32 -11.07
CA LEU A 136 -9.84 -0.76 -10.41
C LEU A 136 -8.54 -1.51 -10.76
N VAL A 137 -8.59 -2.80 -10.99
CA VAL A 137 -7.41 -3.58 -11.40
C VAL A 137 -7.07 -3.39 -12.88
N VAL A 138 -8.07 -3.36 -13.76
CA VAL A 138 -7.86 -3.35 -15.22
C VAL A 138 -7.62 -1.92 -15.76
N LEU A 139 -8.22 -0.91 -15.14
CA LEU A 139 -8.15 0.48 -15.60
C LEU A 139 -6.71 1.01 -15.76
N PRO A 140 -5.76 0.79 -14.82
CA PRO A 140 -4.40 1.31 -14.97
C PRO A 140 -3.66 0.68 -16.16
N ILE A 141 -3.80 -0.61 -16.39
CA ILE A 141 -3.16 -1.29 -17.54
C ILE A 141 -3.77 -0.79 -18.84
N PHE A 142 -5.09 -0.70 -18.92
CA PHE A 142 -5.78 -0.20 -20.09
C PHE A 142 -5.39 1.25 -20.39
N ALA A 143 -5.47 2.13 -19.39
CA ALA A 143 -5.05 3.52 -19.51
C ALA A 143 -3.55 3.64 -19.86
N GLY A 144 -2.72 2.76 -19.29
CA GLY A 144 -1.30 2.66 -19.60
C GLY A 144 -1.03 2.32 -21.08
N SER A 145 -1.77 1.37 -21.64
CA SER A 145 -1.65 1.00 -23.04
C SER A 145 -2.00 2.15 -23.99
N LEU A 146 -2.97 2.98 -23.62
CA LEU A 146 -3.34 4.18 -24.40
C LEU A 146 -2.23 5.24 -24.44
N ILE A 147 -1.28 5.23 -23.51
CA ILE A 147 -0.15 6.19 -23.50
C ILE A 147 0.69 6.08 -24.79
N PHE A 148 0.82 4.88 -25.37
CA PHE A 148 1.61 4.69 -26.59
C PHE A 148 1.00 5.36 -27.82
N PHE A 149 -0.29 5.64 -27.82
CA PHE A 149 -0.98 6.36 -28.89
C PHE A 149 -0.92 7.89 -28.73
N LEU A 150 -0.47 8.38 -27.57
CA LEU A 150 -0.35 9.83 -27.36
C LEU A 150 0.82 10.42 -28.13
N PRO A 151 0.72 11.66 -28.62
CA PRO A 151 1.78 12.28 -29.41
C PRO A 151 3.06 12.49 -28.62
N HIS A 152 4.22 12.14 -29.23
CA HIS A 152 5.55 12.26 -28.63
C HIS A 152 6.00 13.71 -28.33
N LYS A 153 5.35 14.71 -28.97
CA LYS A 153 5.78 16.11 -28.85
C LYS A 153 5.48 16.66 -27.46
N GLY A 154 6.53 16.73 -26.63
CA GLY A 154 6.57 17.56 -25.43
C GLY A 154 6.40 16.88 -24.08
N ASN A 155 6.27 15.57 -23.95
CA ASN A 155 6.14 14.80 -22.69
C ASN A 155 5.08 15.33 -21.67
N LYS A 156 4.58 16.57 -21.84
CA LYS A 156 3.62 17.21 -20.92
C LYS A 156 2.27 16.50 -20.93
N ILE A 157 1.80 16.10 -22.12
CA ILE A 157 0.50 15.42 -22.29
C ILE A 157 0.51 14.08 -21.57
N VAL A 158 1.57 13.29 -21.74
CA VAL A 158 1.72 11.98 -21.09
C VAL A 158 1.72 12.12 -19.57
N ARG A 159 2.43 13.12 -19.03
CA ARG A 159 2.48 13.39 -17.58
C ARG A 159 1.11 13.73 -17.01
N TRP A 160 0.42 14.69 -17.62
CA TRP A 160 -0.89 15.09 -17.15
C TRP A 160 -1.93 13.98 -17.30
N TYR A 161 -1.87 13.23 -18.39
CA TYR A 161 -2.73 12.08 -18.61
C TYR A 161 -2.55 11.03 -17.49
N THR A 162 -1.31 10.61 -17.20
CA THR A 162 -1.04 9.63 -16.14
C THR A 162 -1.45 10.11 -14.76
N ILE A 163 -1.17 11.38 -14.42
CA ILE A 163 -1.58 11.96 -13.15
C ILE A 163 -3.12 11.97 -13.03
N ALA A 164 -3.81 12.37 -14.11
CA ALA A 164 -5.27 12.39 -14.14
C ALA A 164 -5.86 10.98 -13.94
N ILE A 165 -5.29 9.96 -14.59
CA ILE A 165 -5.72 8.56 -14.42
C ILE A 165 -5.48 8.08 -12.98
N CYS A 166 -4.29 8.28 -12.42
CA CYS A 166 -4.00 7.87 -11.04
C CYS A 166 -4.91 8.59 -10.02
N LEU A 167 -5.20 9.87 -10.24
CA LEU A 167 -6.11 10.63 -9.39
C LEU A 167 -7.54 10.11 -9.52
N LEU A 168 -8.02 9.90 -10.75
CA LEU A 168 -9.36 9.35 -11.01
C LEU A 168 -9.53 7.99 -10.33
N GLU A 169 -8.53 7.13 -10.45
CA GLU A 169 -8.57 5.81 -9.84
C GLU A 169 -8.56 5.88 -8.31
N PHE A 170 -7.73 6.75 -7.72
CA PHE A 170 -7.75 6.99 -6.28
C PHE A 170 -9.10 7.51 -5.80
N LEU A 171 -9.77 8.39 -6.57
CA LEU A 171 -11.12 8.87 -6.28
C LEU A 171 -12.18 7.75 -6.42
N LEU A 172 -12.07 6.89 -7.44
CA LEU A 172 -12.96 5.74 -7.59
C LEU A 172 -12.82 4.75 -6.42
N MET A 173 -11.58 4.47 -5.97
CA MET A 173 -11.34 3.65 -4.79
C MET A 173 -11.98 4.25 -3.54
N THR A 174 -11.74 5.53 -3.29
CA THR A 174 -12.31 6.20 -2.11
C THR A 174 -13.82 6.20 -2.15
N TYR A 175 -14.42 6.42 -3.33
CA TYR A 175 -15.86 6.34 -3.52
C TYR A 175 -16.39 4.93 -3.23
N ALA A 176 -15.81 3.89 -3.86
CA ALA A 176 -16.24 2.52 -3.67
C ALA A 176 -16.18 2.10 -2.18
N PHE A 177 -15.11 2.50 -1.47
CA PHE A 177 -14.94 2.13 -0.08
C PHE A 177 -15.81 2.93 0.89
N CYS A 178 -16.06 4.21 0.61
CA CYS A 178 -16.94 5.02 1.46
C CYS A 178 -18.41 4.65 1.35
N TYR A 179 -18.87 4.24 0.17
CA TYR A 179 -20.30 4.01 -0.08
C TYR A 179 -20.70 2.54 -0.09
N HIS A 180 -19.80 1.62 -0.50
CA HIS A 180 -20.15 0.21 -0.66
C HIS A 180 -19.51 -0.69 0.38
N PHE A 181 -18.51 -0.23 1.15
CA PHE A 181 -17.88 -1.02 2.19
C PHE A 181 -18.50 -0.74 3.57
N GLN A 182 -18.92 -1.81 4.27
CA GLN A 182 -19.48 -1.76 5.62
C GLN A 182 -18.41 -2.23 6.61
N LEU A 183 -17.95 -1.33 7.48
CA LEU A 183 -16.88 -1.63 8.44
C LEU A 183 -17.29 -2.54 9.59
N GLU A 184 -18.59 -2.62 9.88
CA GLU A 184 -19.13 -3.49 10.94
C GLU A 184 -19.25 -4.97 10.52
N ASP A 185 -19.20 -5.24 9.23
CA ASP A 185 -19.31 -6.61 8.71
C ASP A 185 -17.89 -7.23 8.61
N PRO A 186 -17.61 -8.31 9.39
CA PRO A 186 -16.33 -9.01 9.35
C PRO A 186 -16.13 -9.84 8.08
N LEU A 187 -17.18 -10.01 7.26
CA LEU A 187 -17.11 -10.80 6.05
C LEU A 187 -16.39 -10.04 4.92
N ILE A 188 -15.85 -10.81 3.99
CA ILE A 188 -15.27 -10.23 2.76
C ILE A 188 -16.39 -9.61 1.93
N GLN A 189 -16.19 -8.37 1.51
CA GLN A 189 -17.16 -7.55 0.78
C GLN A 189 -16.70 -7.27 -0.64
N LEU A 190 -17.58 -6.71 -1.46
CA LEU A 190 -17.35 -6.44 -2.89
C LEU A 190 -16.83 -7.68 -3.63
N LYS A 191 -17.44 -8.85 -3.33
CA LYS A 191 -17.04 -10.11 -3.94
C LYS A 191 -17.37 -10.12 -5.43
N GLU A 192 -16.36 -10.37 -6.23
CA GLU A 192 -16.48 -10.59 -7.67
C GLU A 192 -15.92 -11.96 -7.99
N ASP A 193 -16.67 -12.79 -8.70
CA ASP A 193 -16.25 -14.12 -9.14
C ASP A 193 -16.63 -14.32 -10.61
N SER A 194 -15.63 -14.52 -11.44
CA SER A 194 -15.83 -14.86 -12.85
C SER A 194 -14.88 -16.00 -13.25
N LYS A 195 -15.42 -17.01 -13.89
CA LYS A 195 -14.64 -18.15 -14.37
C LYS A 195 -13.70 -17.71 -15.48
N TRP A 196 -12.44 -18.12 -15.38
CA TRP A 196 -11.43 -17.82 -16.39
C TRP A 196 -10.93 -19.07 -17.09
N ILE A 197 -10.45 -20.08 -16.33
CA ILE A 197 -9.91 -21.33 -16.89
C ILE A 197 -10.51 -22.53 -16.14
N ASP A 198 -11.40 -23.28 -16.80
CA ASP A 198 -12.12 -24.39 -16.18
C ASP A 198 -11.23 -25.57 -15.76
N VAL A 199 -10.12 -25.81 -16.47
CA VAL A 199 -9.23 -26.98 -16.23
C VAL A 199 -8.61 -26.99 -14.83
N PHE A 200 -8.33 -25.83 -14.26
CA PHE A 200 -7.70 -25.68 -12.93
C PHE A 200 -8.65 -25.09 -11.90
N ASP A 201 -9.93 -24.97 -12.18
CA ASP A 201 -10.89 -24.19 -11.37
C ASP A 201 -10.36 -22.78 -11.06
N PHE A 202 -9.67 -22.19 -12.05
CA PHE A 202 -9.08 -20.87 -11.92
C PHE A 202 -10.12 -19.81 -12.24
N HIS A 203 -10.42 -19.02 -11.23
CA HIS A 203 -11.39 -17.95 -11.30
C HIS A 203 -10.74 -16.61 -11.07
N TRP A 204 -11.27 -15.58 -11.70
CA TRP A 204 -11.01 -14.20 -11.37
C TRP A 204 -11.85 -13.83 -10.14
N ARG A 205 -11.32 -14.13 -8.94
CA ARG A 205 -11.99 -13.89 -7.65
C ARG A 205 -11.34 -12.69 -6.96
N LEU A 206 -12.11 -11.64 -6.81
CA LEU A 206 -11.72 -10.45 -6.08
C LEU A 206 -12.64 -10.24 -4.87
N GLY A 207 -12.09 -9.59 -3.83
CA GLY A 207 -12.85 -9.23 -2.65
C GLY A 207 -11.99 -8.41 -1.69
N ILE A 208 -12.62 -7.64 -0.83
CA ILE A 208 -11.94 -6.75 0.11
C ILE A 208 -12.40 -7.03 1.52
N ASP A 209 -11.45 -6.99 2.44
CA ASP A 209 -11.67 -6.99 3.87
C ASP A 209 -10.95 -5.81 4.54
N GLY A 210 -11.04 -5.67 5.85
CA GLY A 210 -10.41 -4.58 6.58
C GLY A 210 -8.89 -4.49 6.42
N LEU A 211 -8.19 -5.63 6.24
CA LEU A 211 -6.74 -5.69 6.02
C LEU A 211 -6.36 -5.17 4.62
N SER A 212 -7.11 -5.58 3.59
CA SER A 212 -6.85 -5.19 2.20
C SER A 212 -7.22 -3.74 1.93
N LEU A 213 -8.28 -3.23 2.53
CA LEU A 213 -8.77 -1.85 2.36
C LEU A 213 -7.68 -0.81 2.64
N GLY A 214 -7.02 -0.90 3.80
CA GLY A 214 -5.93 0.02 4.18
C GLY A 214 -4.76 -0.03 3.20
N SER A 215 -4.39 -1.23 2.75
CA SER A 215 -3.29 -1.45 1.80
C SER A 215 -3.61 -0.91 0.41
N ILE A 216 -4.84 -1.06 -0.08
CA ILE A 216 -5.29 -0.55 -1.38
C ILE A 216 -5.34 0.98 -1.38
N LEU A 217 -5.89 1.60 -0.32
CA LEU A 217 -5.90 3.06 -0.19
C LEU A 217 -4.49 3.65 -0.11
N LEU A 218 -3.58 3.01 0.65
CA LEU A 218 -2.17 3.38 0.69
C LEU A 218 -1.55 3.33 -0.71
N THR A 219 -1.83 2.27 -1.47
CA THR A 219 -1.34 2.08 -2.84
C THR A 219 -1.81 3.20 -3.74
N GLY A 220 -3.09 3.54 -3.75
CA GLY A 220 -3.65 4.63 -4.54
C GLY A 220 -2.99 5.97 -4.23
N PHE A 221 -2.84 6.29 -2.95
CA PHE A 221 -2.24 7.54 -2.50
C PHE A 221 -0.76 7.65 -2.88
N ILE A 222 0.05 6.62 -2.58
CA ILE A 222 1.49 6.65 -2.87
C ILE A 222 1.74 6.66 -4.38
N THR A 223 0.95 5.94 -5.18
CA THR A 223 1.12 5.90 -6.63
C THR A 223 0.81 7.25 -7.27
N THR A 224 -0.24 7.95 -6.82
CA THR A 224 -0.53 9.30 -7.30
C THR A 224 0.61 10.28 -7.00
N LEU A 225 1.20 10.22 -5.81
CA LEU A 225 2.34 11.04 -5.44
C LEU A 225 3.63 10.65 -6.18
N ALA A 226 3.85 9.35 -6.42
CA ALA A 226 5.00 8.86 -7.17
C ALA A 226 4.94 9.27 -8.64
N THR A 227 3.76 9.28 -9.26
CA THR A 227 3.57 9.79 -10.64
C THR A 227 3.80 11.30 -10.73
N LEU A 228 3.38 12.07 -9.73
CA LEU A 228 3.72 13.49 -9.61
C LEU A 228 5.24 13.68 -9.42
N ALA A 229 5.88 12.88 -8.58
CA ALA A 229 7.32 12.91 -8.35
C ALA A 229 8.11 12.57 -9.62
N ALA A 230 7.57 11.74 -10.52
CA ALA A 230 8.20 11.38 -11.79
C ALA A 230 8.24 12.52 -12.84
N TRP A 231 7.77 13.72 -12.50
CA TRP A 231 7.73 14.87 -13.41
C TRP A 231 9.04 15.17 -14.16
N PRO A 232 10.25 15.06 -13.57
CA PRO A 232 11.51 15.33 -14.26
C PRO A 232 11.89 14.30 -15.33
N VAL A 233 11.25 13.14 -15.38
CA VAL A 233 11.58 12.09 -16.35
C VAL A 233 11.22 12.54 -17.76
N THR A 234 12.25 12.65 -18.63
CA THR A 234 12.10 13.07 -20.04
C THR A 234 12.43 11.98 -21.02
N ARG A 235 13.34 11.07 -20.64
CA ARG A 235 13.80 9.96 -21.49
C ARG A 235 12.76 8.85 -21.52
N ASN A 236 12.25 8.51 -22.71
CA ASN A 236 11.25 7.44 -22.91
C ASN A 236 10.09 7.51 -21.89
N SER A 237 9.53 8.70 -21.70
CA SER A 237 8.52 8.96 -20.66
C SER A 237 7.26 8.09 -20.82
N GLN A 238 6.83 7.78 -22.04
CA GLN A 238 5.69 6.91 -22.29
C GLN A 238 5.87 5.53 -21.65
N LEU A 239 7.01 4.89 -21.90
CA LEU A 239 7.32 3.58 -21.33
C LEU A 239 7.46 3.65 -19.81
N PHE A 240 8.07 4.74 -19.29
CA PHE A 240 8.19 4.93 -17.84
C PHE A 240 6.83 4.96 -17.15
N TYR A 241 5.92 5.79 -17.62
CA TYR A 241 4.59 5.93 -17.02
C TYR A 241 3.70 4.70 -17.26
N PHE A 242 3.85 4.03 -18.40
CA PHE A 242 3.20 2.74 -18.62
C PHE A 242 3.61 1.70 -17.57
N LEU A 243 4.91 1.56 -17.30
CA LEU A 243 5.42 0.62 -16.29
C LEU A 243 4.95 0.97 -14.88
N MET A 244 4.84 2.28 -14.55
CA MET A 244 4.28 2.69 -13.26
C MET A 244 2.81 2.31 -13.13
N LEU A 245 2.00 2.49 -14.18
CA LEU A 245 0.59 2.09 -14.18
C LEU A 245 0.42 0.56 -14.16
N ALA A 246 1.30 -0.19 -14.83
CA ALA A 246 1.30 -1.65 -14.77
C ALA A 246 1.61 -2.17 -13.35
N MET A 247 2.57 -1.55 -12.65
CA MET A 247 2.81 -1.84 -11.23
C MET A 247 1.57 -1.54 -10.38
N TYR A 248 0.93 -0.41 -10.61
CA TYR A 248 -0.26 0.00 -9.87
C TYR A 248 -1.38 -1.02 -9.95
N SER A 249 -1.67 -1.51 -11.16
CA SER A 249 -2.64 -2.59 -11.36
C SER A 249 -2.28 -3.88 -10.60
N GLY A 250 -1.03 -4.32 -10.69
CA GLY A 250 -0.57 -5.52 -9.97
C GLY A 250 -0.72 -5.40 -8.46
N GLN A 251 -0.42 -4.23 -7.92
CA GLN A 251 -0.53 -3.94 -6.48
C GLN A 251 -1.97 -3.98 -5.98
N ILE A 252 -2.90 -3.34 -6.70
CA ILE A 252 -4.33 -3.40 -6.35
C ILE A 252 -4.86 -4.82 -6.50
N GLY A 253 -4.53 -5.48 -7.62
CA GLY A 253 -4.96 -6.85 -7.89
C GLY A 253 -4.49 -7.83 -6.82
N LEU A 254 -3.25 -7.67 -6.32
CA LEU A 254 -2.72 -8.50 -5.25
C LEU A 254 -3.50 -8.35 -3.94
N PHE A 255 -3.72 -7.10 -3.49
CA PHE A 255 -4.42 -6.86 -2.23
C PHE A 255 -5.92 -7.20 -2.29
N SER A 256 -6.51 -7.27 -3.48
CA SER A 256 -7.91 -7.64 -3.69
C SER A 256 -8.14 -9.10 -4.07
N SER A 257 -7.08 -9.86 -4.40
CA SER A 257 -7.22 -11.24 -4.86
C SER A 257 -7.68 -12.18 -3.74
N ARG A 258 -8.63 -13.07 -4.08
CA ARG A 258 -9.17 -14.13 -3.22
C ARG A 258 -8.87 -15.54 -3.72
N ASP A 259 -8.28 -15.66 -4.88
CA ASP A 259 -7.75 -16.88 -5.43
C ASP A 259 -6.23 -16.90 -5.27
N LEU A 260 -5.68 -18.02 -4.78
CA LEU A 260 -4.25 -18.11 -4.46
C LEU A 260 -3.36 -18.06 -5.72
N LEU A 261 -3.86 -18.57 -6.86
CA LEU A 261 -3.14 -18.45 -8.14
C LEU A 261 -3.23 -17.03 -8.71
N LEU A 262 -4.39 -16.38 -8.58
CA LEU A 262 -4.54 -14.97 -8.95
C LEU A 262 -3.61 -14.10 -8.13
N PHE A 263 -3.50 -14.36 -6.82
CA PHE A 263 -2.54 -13.70 -5.95
C PHE A 263 -1.11 -13.86 -6.46
N PHE A 264 -0.72 -15.08 -6.87
CA PHE A 264 0.61 -15.33 -7.45
C PHE A 264 0.82 -14.58 -8.77
N ILE A 265 -0.16 -14.56 -9.68
CA ILE A 265 -0.05 -13.84 -10.96
C ILE A 265 0.14 -12.34 -10.71
N MET A 266 -0.63 -11.74 -9.82
CA MET A 266 -0.52 -10.32 -9.48
C MET A 266 0.81 -10.00 -8.77
N TRP A 267 1.31 -10.93 -7.96
CA TRP A 267 2.62 -10.85 -7.32
C TRP A 267 3.77 -10.80 -8.33
N GLU A 268 3.69 -11.57 -9.41
CA GLU A 268 4.71 -11.63 -10.46
C GLU A 268 4.59 -10.48 -11.47
N LEU A 269 3.39 -9.97 -11.67
CA LEU A 269 3.14 -8.88 -12.62
C LEU A 269 4.01 -7.64 -12.35
N GLU A 270 4.39 -7.39 -11.11
CA GLU A 270 5.26 -6.27 -10.75
C GLU A 270 6.74 -6.48 -11.08
N LEU A 271 7.19 -7.73 -11.18
CA LEU A 271 8.61 -8.05 -11.32
C LEU A 271 9.21 -7.42 -12.58
N ILE A 272 8.54 -7.58 -13.72
CA ILE A 272 9.00 -7.04 -15.00
C ILE A 272 9.03 -5.51 -15.02
N PRO A 273 7.96 -4.80 -14.63
CA PRO A 273 7.98 -3.34 -14.53
C PRO A 273 9.09 -2.79 -13.64
N VAL A 274 9.30 -3.36 -12.45
CA VAL A 274 10.36 -2.91 -11.54
C VAL A 274 11.75 -3.12 -12.14
N TYR A 275 11.98 -4.30 -12.75
CA TYR A 275 13.24 -4.59 -13.43
C TYR A 275 13.55 -3.57 -14.55
N LEU A 276 12.56 -3.27 -15.39
CA LEU A 276 12.73 -2.32 -16.49
C LEU A 276 12.91 -0.89 -15.96
N LEU A 277 12.14 -0.46 -14.98
CA LEU A 277 12.29 0.85 -14.34
C LEU A 277 13.69 1.03 -13.75
N LEU A 278 14.22 0.00 -13.12
CA LEU A 278 15.56 0.03 -12.52
C LEU A 278 16.67 -0.01 -13.59
N SER A 279 16.56 -0.88 -14.58
CA SER A 279 17.59 -1.07 -15.60
C SER A 279 17.71 0.09 -16.58
N MET A 280 16.60 0.80 -16.88
CA MET A 280 16.59 1.88 -17.88
C MET A 280 16.83 3.27 -17.26
N TRP A 281 16.27 3.56 -16.09
CA TRP A 281 16.33 4.89 -15.44
C TRP A 281 17.14 4.90 -14.14
N GLY A 282 17.78 3.80 -13.78
CA GLY A 282 18.67 3.71 -12.61
C GLY A 282 20.01 4.42 -12.77
N GLY A 283 20.78 4.45 -11.69
CA GLY A 283 22.10 5.06 -11.59
C GLY A 283 23.23 4.30 -12.30
N LYS A 284 24.45 4.47 -11.82
CA LYS A 284 25.66 3.91 -12.48
C LYS A 284 25.70 2.37 -12.46
N ARG A 285 25.28 1.74 -11.36
CA ARG A 285 25.28 0.27 -11.18
C ARG A 285 23.89 -0.37 -11.37
N ARG A 286 23.02 0.29 -12.15
CA ARG A 286 21.62 -0.10 -12.34
C ARG A 286 21.43 -1.56 -12.81
N LEU A 287 22.26 -2.04 -13.75
CA LEU A 287 22.15 -3.41 -14.28
C LEU A 287 22.46 -4.45 -13.21
N TYR A 288 23.52 -4.25 -12.42
CA TYR A 288 23.83 -5.14 -11.30
C TYR A 288 22.69 -5.21 -10.29
N SER A 289 22.15 -4.06 -9.90
CA SER A 289 21.04 -3.99 -8.96
C SER A 289 19.76 -4.60 -9.52
N ALA A 290 19.48 -4.39 -10.82
CA ALA A 290 18.33 -4.98 -11.48
C ALA A 290 18.43 -6.51 -11.60
N THR A 291 19.60 -7.05 -11.99
CA THR A 291 19.80 -8.50 -12.03
C THR A 291 19.75 -9.14 -10.65
N LYS A 292 20.31 -8.47 -9.62
CA LYS A 292 20.22 -8.93 -8.23
C LYS A 292 18.76 -8.97 -7.75
N PHE A 293 17.99 -7.91 -8.05
CA PHE A 293 16.56 -7.85 -7.71
C PHE A 293 15.78 -9.01 -8.33
N ILE A 294 15.93 -9.24 -9.66
CA ILE A 294 15.17 -10.28 -10.36
C ILE A 294 15.56 -11.69 -9.88
N LEU A 295 16.85 -11.95 -9.62
CA LEU A 295 17.30 -13.25 -9.13
C LEU A 295 16.74 -13.57 -7.74
N TYR A 296 16.72 -12.59 -6.84
CA TYR A 296 16.14 -12.78 -5.50
C TYR A 296 14.64 -13.00 -5.58
N THR A 297 13.92 -12.12 -6.29
CA THR A 297 12.46 -12.17 -6.35
C THR A 297 11.96 -13.38 -7.13
N ALA A 298 12.48 -13.65 -8.33
CA ALA A 298 12.10 -14.83 -9.11
C ALA A 298 12.49 -16.14 -8.40
N GLY A 299 13.67 -16.17 -7.73
CA GLY A 299 14.06 -17.33 -6.92
C GLY A 299 13.08 -17.61 -5.78
N GLY A 300 12.59 -16.59 -5.09
CA GLY A 300 11.55 -16.71 -4.07
C GLY A 300 10.21 -17.16 -4.66
N SER A 301 9.83 -16.64 -5.81
CA SER A 301 8.56 -16.92 -6.48
C SER A 301 8.40 -18.37 -6.92
N ILE A 302 9.50 -19.06 -7.24
CA ILE A 302 9.46 -20.50 -7.55
C ILE A 302 8.92 -21.28 -6.35
N PHE A 303 9.42 -20.99 -5.14
CA PHE A 303 8.92 -21.64 -3.91
C PHE A 303 7.46 -21.30 -3.67
N PHE A 304 7.05 -20.06 -3.96
CA PHE A 304 5.66 -19.64 -3.85
C PHE A 304 4.77 -20.46 -4.81
N LEU A 305 5.13 -20.55 -6.08
CA LEU A 305 4.37 -21.31 -7.08
C LEU A 305 4.21 -22.79 -6.69
N ILE A 306 5.30 -23.42 -6.22
CA ILE A 306 5.26 -24.80 -5.74
C ILE A 306 4.27 -24.93 -4.57
N GLY A 307 4.29 -23.97 -3.65
CA GLY A 307 3.34 -23.93 -2.52
C GLY A 307 1.89 -23.79 -2.97
N VAL A 308 1.61 -22.88 -3.91
CA VAL A 308 0.27 -22.66 -4.50
C VAL A 308 -0.26 -23.92 -5.16
N LEU A 309 0.54 -24.54 -6.03
CA LEU A 309 0.15 -25.78 -6.70
C LEU A 309 0.01 -26.94 -5.70
N GLY A 310 0.90 -27.01 -4.71
CA GLY A 310 0.82 -28.02 -3.66
C GLY A 310 -0.46 -27.94 -2.84
N MET A 311 -0.90 -26.73 -2.48
CA MET A 311 -2.17 -26.53 -1.77
C MET A 311 -3.39 -26.81 -2.66
N GLY A 312 -3.39 -26.29 -3.89
CA GLY A 312 -4.53 -26.40 -4.80
C GLY A 312 -4.80 -27.84 -5.28
N LEU A 313 -3.78 -28.68 -5.37
CA LEU A 313 -3.88 -30.07 -5.83
C LEU A 313 -4.08 -31.07 -4.68
N TYR A 314 -3.95 -30.65 -3.42
CA TYR A 314 -4.03 -31.57 -2.28
C TYR A 314 -5.47 -31.93 -1.91
N GLY A 315 -5.72 -33.22 -1.85
CA GLY A 315 -6.77 -33.81 -1.02
C GLY A 315 -8.22 -33.67 -1.47
N SER A 316 -8.52 -33.11 -2.65
CA SER A 316 -9.89 -33.01 -3.13
C SER A 316 -10.07 -33.69 -4.49
N ASN A 317 -11.24 -34.30 -4.70
CA ASN A 317 -11.65 -34.79 -6.03
C ASN A 317 -11.78 -33.64 -7.05
N GLU A 318 -11.83 -32.39 -6.57
CA GLU A 318 -11.86 -31.17 -7.37
C GLU A 318 -10.75 -30.25 -6.91
N PRO A 319 -9.78 -29.90 -7.76
CA PRO A 319 -8.75 -28.89 -7.43
C PRO A 319 -9.42 -27.53 -7.19
N GLY A 320 -8.98 -26.80 -6.16
CA GLY A 320 -9.54 -25.48 -5.85
C GLY A 320 -8.51 -24.58 -5.19
N LEU A 321 -8.47 -23.32 -5.62
CA LEU A 321 -7.49 -22.31 -5.20
C LEU A 321 -8.14 -21.12 -4.47
N ASP A 322 -9.45 -21.23 -4.16
CA ASP A 322 -10.17 -20.21 -3.38
C ASP A 322 -9.68 -20.16 -1.94
N LEU A 323 -9.29 -18.99 -1.47
CA LEU A 323 -8.77 -18.78 -0.11
C LEU A 323 -9.79 -19.19 0.96
N GLU A 324 -11.09 -18.90 0.79
CA GLU A 324 -12.12 -19.29 1.76
C GLU A 324 -12.25 -20.82 1.90
N ARG A 325 -12.07 -21.53 0.80
CA ARG A 325 -12.07 -23.00 0.80
C ARG A 325 -10.80 -23.55 1.45
N LEU A 326 -9.64 -22.98 1.12
CA LEU A 326 -8.35 -23.44 1.64
C LEU A 326 -8.20 -23.23 3.15
N ILE A 327 -8.79 -22.18 3.73
CA ILE A 327 -8.81 -21.93 5.17
C ILE A 327 -9.49 -23.10 5.93
N ASN A 328 -10.53 -23.68 5.35
CA ASN A 328 -11.30 -24.77 5.97
C ASN A 328 -10.69 -26.17 5.73
N GLN A 329 -9.61 -26.25 4.95
CA GLN A 329 -8.97 -27.52 4.61
C GLN A 329 -7.91 -27.88 5.65
N SER A 330 -7.94 -29.12 6.16
CA SER A 330 -6.92 -29.61 7.07
C SER A 330 -5.77 -30.29 6.32
N TYR A 331 -4.54 -29.94 6.67
CA TYR A 331 -3.33 -30.53 6.10
C TYR A 331 -2.60 -31.40 7.16
N PRO A 332 -1.94 -32.51 6.75
CA PRO A 332 -1.03 -33.20 7.63
C PRO A 332 0.09 -32.27 8.10
N THR A 333 0.49 -32.38 9.37
CA THR A 333 1.45 -31.48 9.99
C THR A 333 2.78 -31.36 9.23
N THR A 334 3.27 -32.46 8.65
CA THR A 334 4.51 -32.46 7.84
C THR A 334 4.35 -31.66 6.54
N LEU A 335 3.21 -31.80 5.87
CA LEU A 335 2.91 -31.05 4.65
C LEU A 335 2.71 -29.56 4.96
N GLU A 336 1.98 -29.25 6.03
CA GLU A 336 1.74 -27.89 6.49
C GLU A 336 3.06 -27.15 6.76
N ILE A 337 4.02 -27.79 7.44
CA ILE A 337 5.34 -27.25 7.71
C ILE A 337 6.11 -27.01 6.40
N LEU A 338 6.08 -27.94 5.47
CA LEU A 338 6.79 -27.82 4.20
C LEU A 338 6.23 -26.69 3.35
N LEU A 339 4.90 -26.56 3.25
CA LEU A 339 4.22 -25.45 2.55
C LEU A 339 4.51 -24.12 3.23
N TYR A 340 4.48 -24.09 4.57
CA TYR A 340 4.81 -22.89 5.35
C TYR A 340 6.21 -22.35 5.02
N PHE A 341 7.21 -23.22 4.94
CA PHE A 341 8.56 -22.81 4.57
C PHE A 341 8.65 -22.34 3.12
N GLY A 342 7.96 -22.97 2.20
CA GLY A 342 7.90 -22.55 0.80
C GLY A 342 7.39 -21.11 0.68
N PHE A 343 6.24 -20.82 1.29
CA PHE A 343 5.68 -19.48 1.32
C PHE A 343 6.54 -18.48 2.10
N LEU A 344 7.09 -18.91 3.26
CA LEU A 344 7.94 -18.06 4.08
C LEU A 344 9.18 -17.58 3.30
N ILE A 345 9.84 -18.43 2.52
CA ILE A 345 10.98 -18.03 1.69
C ILE A 345 10.57 -16.95 0.68
N ALA A 346 9.46 -17.10 0.01
CA ALA A 346 8.96 -16.13 -0.95
C ALA A 346 8.69 -14.76 -0.29
N TYR A 347 7.98 -14.78 0.84
CA TYR A 347 7.67 -13.56 1.59
C TYR A 347 8.91 -12.95 2.23
N ALA A 348 9.85 -13.76 2.72
CA ALA A 348 11.12 -13.31 3.29
C ALA A 348 11.99 -12.54 2.29
N VAL A 349 11.89 -12.85 1.01
CA VAL A 349 12.56 -12.07 -0.05
C VAL A 349 11.92 -10.71 -0.19
N LYS A 350 10.60 -10.61 -0.35
CA LYS A 350 9.92 -9.31 -0.54
C LYS A 350 9.86 -8.48 0.73
N LEU A 351 9.64 -9.09 1.91
CA LEU A 351 9.66 -8.43 3.22
C LEU A 351 11.07 -8.26 3.79
N PRO A 352 12.10 -8.19 3.03
CA PRO A 352 13.55 -8.34 3.22
C PRO A 352 13.96 -8.88 4.60
N ILE A 353 13.64 -10.13 4.88
CA ILE A 353 14.07 -10.82 6.11
C ILE A 353 15.54 -11.21 5.98
N ILE A 354 16.32 -11.08 7.06
CA ILE A 354 17.71 -11.56 7.09
C ILE A 354 17.73 -13.09 6.96
N PRO A 355 18.58 -13.65 6.07
CA PRO A 355 19.66 -13.04 5.27
C PRO A 355 19.24 -12.56 3.86
N LEU A 356 17.98 -12.71 3.46
CA LEU A 356 17.50 -12.46 2.10
C LEU A 356 17.25 -10.97 1.75
N HIS A 357 17.76 -10.04 2.54
CA HIS A 357 17.48 -8.59 2.46
C HIS A 357 18.43 -7.81 1.55
N THR A 358 19.55 -8.38 1.12
CA THR A 358 20.67 -7.62 0.52
C THR A 358 20.36 -6.99 -0.83
N TRP A 359 19.31 -7.41 -1.53
CA TRP A 359 18.87 -6.82 -2.78
C TRP A 359 18.29 -5.42 -2.59
N LEU A 360 17.62 -5.18 -1.45
CA LEU A 360 16.87 -3.95 -1.21
C LEU A 360 17.75 -2.70 -1.18
N PRO A 361 18.86 -2.63 -0.38
CA PRO A 361 19.69 -1.43 -0.36
C PRO A 361 20.37 -1.13 -1.70
N ASP A 362 20.69 -2.16 -2.48
CA ASP A 362 21.28 -1.96 -3.80
C ASP A 362 20.26 -1.43 -4.80
N THR A 363 19.04 -1.96 -4.77
CA THR A 363 17.93 -1.51 -5.62
C THR A 363 17.56 -0.06 -5.32
N HIS A 364 17.35 0.28 -4.05
CA HIS A 364 17.01 1.66 -3.64
C HIS A 364 18.14 2.66 -3.86
N GLY A 365 19.40 2.21 -3.75
CA GLY A 365 20.55 3.05 -4.03
C GLY A 365 20.64 3.53 -5.48
N GLU A 366 20.17 2.71 -6.41
CA GLU A 366 20.30 2.95 -7.85
C GLU A 366 18.99 3.41 -8.51
N ALA A 367 17.81 3.05 -7.98
CA ALA A 367 16.52 3.38 -8.58
C ALA A 367 16.22 4.89 -8.59
N HIS A 368 15.41 5.32 -9.57
CA HIS A 368 14.83 6.67 -9.58
C HIS A 368 13.95 6.85 -8.34
N TYR A 369 13.93 8.04 -7.74
CA TYR A 369 13.24 8.25 -6.46
C TYR A 369 11.73 7.99 -6.52
N SER A 370 11.06 8.27 -7.63
CA SER A 370 9.64 7.91 -7.81
C SER A 370 9.42 6.38 -7.75
N THR A 371 10.32 5.60 -8.35
CA THR A 371 10.32 4.14 -8.25
C THR A 371 10.63 3.68 -6.82
N CYS A 372 11.58 4.33 -6.14
CA CYS A 372 11.87 4.06 -4.72
C CYS A 372 10.66 4.29 -3.81
N MET A 373 9.81 5.30 -4.11
CA MET A 373 8.58 5.55 -3.37
C MET A 373 7.63 4.36 -3.44
N LEU A 374 7.43 3.79 -4.62
CA LEU A 374 6.57 2.60 -4.81
C LEU A 374 7.17 1.35 -4.17
N LEU A 375 8.47 1.14 -4.35
CA LEU A 375 9.18 0.01 -3.74
C LEU A 375 9.08 0.04 -2.21
N ALA A 376 9.45 1.17 -1.58
CA ALA A 376 9.43 1.30 -0.13
C ALA A 376 8.01 1.41 0.43
N GLY A 377 7.13 2.12 -0.26
CA GLY A 377 5.78 2.38 0.20
C GLY A 377 4.85 1.18 0.12
N ILE A 378 4.98 0.35 -0.94
CA ILE A 378 3.99 -0.67 -1.27
C ILE A 378 4.62 -2.06 -1.40
N LEU A 379 5.66 -2.24 -2.24
CA LEU A 379 6.18 -3.55 -2.58
C LEU A 379 6.64 -4.36 -1.35
N LEU A 380 7.30 -3.72 -0.38
CA LEU A 380 7.69 -4.38 0.87
C LEU A 380 6.48 -4.87 1.68
N LYS A 381 5.36 -4.14 1.63
CA LYS A 381 4.13 -4.43 2.39
C LYS A 381 3.37 -5.62 1.83
N MET A 382 3.53 -5.88 0.53
CA MET A 382 2.95 -7.07 -0.08
C MET A 382 3.51 -8.36 0.55
N GLY A 383 4.81 -8.38 0.88
CA GLY A 383 5.42 -9.50 1.63
C GLY A 383 4.79 -9.69 3.01
N ALA A 384 4.55 -8.60 3.74
CA ALA A 384 3.88 -8.65 5.05
C ALA A 384 2.42 -9.09 4.92
N TYR A 385 1.70 -8.54 3.93
CA TYR A 385 0.33 -8.93 3.63
C TYR A 385 0.21 -10.43 3.29
N GLY A 386 1.12 -10.95 2.44
CA GLY A 386 1.16 -12.37 2.11
C GLY A 386 1.46 -13.26 3.32
N LEU A 387 2.36 -12.82 4.22
CA LEU A 387 2.67 -13.56 5.45
C LEU A 387 1.44 -13.65 6.38
N ILE A 388 0.64 -12.60 6.48
CA ILE A 388 -0.60 -12.60 7.25
C ILE A 388 -1.65 -13.47 6.54
N ARG A 389 -1.94 -13.18 5.26
CA ARG A 389 -3.05 -13.78 4.51
C ARG A 389 -2.86 -15.28 4.20
N VAL A 390 -1.62 -15.70 3.93
CA VAL A 390 -1.34 -17.09 3.55
C VAL A 390 -0.77 -17.87 4.72
N ASN A 391 0.36 -17.43 5.29
CA ASN A 391 1.02 -18.24 6.33
C ASN A 391 0.24 -18.27 7.65
N MET A 392 -0.33 -17.16 8.06
CA MET A 392 -1.02 -17.09 9.34
C MET A 392 -2.45 -17.65 9.25
N GLU A 393 -3.20 -17.33 8.18
CA GLU A 393 -4.60 -17.75 8.04
C GLU A 393 -4.77 -19.17 7.49
N LEU A 394 -3.96 -19.58 6.48
CA LEU A 394 -4.09 -20.89 5.84
C LEU A 394 -3.32 -21.99 6.58
N LEU A 395 -2.21 -21.66 7.26
CA LEU A 395 -1.29 -22.60 7.91
C LEU A 395 -1.08 -22.23 9.39
N PRO A 396 -2.14 -22.14 10.20
CA PRO A 396 -2.08 -21.61 11.56
C PRO A 396 -1.23 -22.47 12.51
N HIS A 397 -1.24 -23.78 12.35
CA HIS A 397 -0.49 -24.69 13.19
C HIS A 397 1.03 -24.56 12.98
N ALA A 398 1.46 -24.52 11.71
CA ALA A 398 2.86 -24.29 11.38
C ALA A 398 3.28 -22.87 11.81
N HIS A 399 2.43 -21.86 11.61
CA HIS A 399 2.70 -20.49 12.05
C HIS A 399 2.90 -20.41 13.58
N TYR A 400 2.06 -21.10 14.35
CA TYR A 400 2.20 -21.19 15.80
C TYR A 400 3.54 -21.83 16.19
N LEU A 401 3.98 -22.88 15.51
CA LEU A 401 5.24 -23.58 15.78
C LEU A 401 6.45 -22.66 15.52
N PHE A 402 6.45 -21.90 14.40
CA PHE A 402 7.58 -21.07 13.97
C PHE A 402 7.55 -19.63 14.49
N SER A 403 6.50 -19.21 15.17
CA SER A 403 6.37 -17.85 15.71
C SER A 403 7.55 -17.40 16.59
N PRO A 404 8.17 -18.22 17.49
CA PRO A 404 9.32 -17.79 18.25
C PRO A 404 10.53 -17.45 17.37
N TRP A 405 10.72 -18.21 16.30
CA TRP A 405 11.79 -17.95 15.34
C TRP A 405 11.57 -16.64 14.58
N LEU A 406 10.33 -16.33 14.20
CA LEU A 406 9.99 -15.04 13.59
C LEU A 406 10.31 -13.88 14.52
N VAL A 407 9.97 -13.98 15.80
CA VAL A 407 10.28 -12.94 16.80
C VAL A 407 11.79 -12.76 16.97
N ILE A 408 12.55 -13.86 17.09
CA ILE A 408 14.01 -13.80 17.22
C ILE A 408 14.64 -13.17 15.97
N ILE A 409 14.24 -13.62 14.78
CA ILE A 409 14.76 -13.08 13.51
C ILE A 409 14.41 -11.60 13.40
N GLY A 410 13.17 -11.20 13.73
CA GLY A 410 12.76 -9.80 13.74
C GLY A 410 13.59 -8.95 14.69
N ALA A 411 13.87 -9.41 15.90
CA ALA A 411 14.72 -8.70 16.87
C ALA A 411 16.17 -8.55 16.37
N VAL A 412 16.76 -9.63 15.84
CA VAL A 412 18.09 -9.58 15.22
C VAL A 412 18.11 -8.61 14.04
N GLN A 413 17.06 -8.62 13.23
CA GLN A 413 16.92 -7.74 12.06
C GLN A 413 16.90 -6.27 12.44
N ILE A 414 16.18 -5.89 13.50
CA ILE A 414 16.13 -4.51 13.99
C ILE A 414 17.55 -4.04 14.34
N ILE A 415 18.27 -4.78 15.15
CA ILE A 415 19.61 -4.41 15.63
C ILE A 415 20.61 -4.38 14.47
N TYR A 416 20.65 -5.44 13.67
CA TYR A 416 21.57 -5.56 12.54
C TYR A 416 21.37 -4.46 11.51
N ALA A 417 20.13 -4.26 11.07
CA ALA A 417 19.83 -3.29 10.02
C ALA A 417 20.02 -1.84 10.50
N ALA A 418 19.69 -1.53 11.76
CA ALA A 418 19.99 -0.23 12.35
C ALA A 418 21.51 0.04 12.40
N SER A 419 22.30 -0.94 12.85
CA SER A 419 23.77 -0.84 12.93
C SER A 419 24.40 -0.66 11.54
N THR A 420 23.94 -1.44 10.55
CA THR A 420 24.43 -1.33 9.17
C THR A 420 24.01 -0.02 8.51
N SER A 421 22.83 0.53 8.85
CA SER A 421 22.38 1.85 8.39
C SER A 421 23.35 2.96 8.83
N LEU A 422 23.85 2.92 10.06
CA LEU A 422 24.83 3.90 10.56
C LEU A 422 26.13 3.90 9.74
N GLY A 423 26.60 2.73 9.30
CA GLY A 423 27.83 2.57 8.51
C GLY A 423 27.70 2.94 7.02
N GLN A 424 26.49 3.20 6.52
CA GLN A 424 26.31 3.51 5.10
C GLN A 424 26.70 4.95 4.76
N ARG A 425 27.59 5.11 3.76
CA ARG A 425 27.96 6.44 3.21
C ARG A 425 26.94 6.97 2.21
N ASN A 426 26.31 6.08 1.42
CA ASN A 426 25.29 6.46 0.43
C ASN A 426 23.98 6.78 1.12
N PHE A 427 23.46 7.99 0.88
CA PHE A 427 22.27 8.52 1.54
C PHE A 427 21.02 7.65 1.32
N LYS A 428 20.74 7.23 0.08
CA LYS A 428 19.61 6.34 -0.22
C LYS A 428 19.76 4.94 0.39
N LYS A 429 20.98 4.38 0.43
CA LYS A 429 21.23 3.08 1.08
C LYS A 429 21.03 3.14 2.58
N ARG A 430 21.35 4.26 3.22
CA ARG A 430 21.10 4.46 4.65
C ARG A 430 19.61 4.37 4.97
N ILE A 431 18.77 5.05 4.18
CA ILE A 431 17.30 4.97 4.33
C ILE A 431 16.79 3.57 4.02
N ALA A 432 17.36 2.88 3.03
CA ALA A 432 16.98 1.50 2.72
C ALA A 432 17.24 0.54 3.87
N TYR A 433 18.39 0.63 4.55
CA TYR A 433 18.66 -0.19 5.74
C TYR A 433 17.78 0.18 6.94
N SER A 434 17.43 1.47 7.12
CA SER A 434 16.45 1.82 8.15
C SER A 434 15.08 1.21 7.85
N SER A 435 14.68 1.14 6.58
CA SER A 435 13.46 0.43 6.18
C SER A 435 13.51 -1.06 6.52
N VAL A 436 14.64 -1.74 6.31
CA VAL A 436 14.83 -3.14 6.73
C VAL A 436 14.64 -3.30 8.24
N SER A 437 15.16 -2.35 9.05
CA SER A 437 14.97 -2.36 10.50
C SER A 437 13.47 -2.28 10.87
N HIS A 438 12.72 -1.35 10.26
CA HIS A 438 11.27 -1.21 10.52
C HIS A 438 10.45 -2.42 10.08
N MET A 439 10.88 -3.15 9.04
CA MET A 439 10.24 -4.43 8.69
C MET A 439 10.41 -5.48 9.80
N GLY A 440 11.48 -5.40 10.61
CA GLY A 440 11.67 -6.25 11.79
C GLY A 440 10.54 -6.12 12.81
N PHE A 441 10.02 -4.90 13.06
CA PHE A 441 8.86 -4.70 13.95
C PHE A 441 7.60 -5.38 13.41
N ILE A 442 7.38 -5.32 12.09
CA ILE A 442 6.25 -6.00 11.46
C ILE A 442 6.33 -7.52 11.68
N ILE A 443 7.52 -8.10 11.49
CA ILE A 443 7.75 -9.53 11.69
C ILE A 443 7.50 -9.94 13.15
N ILE A 444 7.97 -9.13 14.12
CA ILE A 444 7.71 -9.35 15.55
C ILE A 444 6.20 -9.30 15.85
N GLY A 445 5.50 -8.30 15.30
CA GLY A 445 4.06 -8.17 15.51
C GLY A 445 3.27 -9.37 14.98
N ILE A 446 3.60 -9.87 13.78
CA ILE A 446 2.99 -11.07 13.20
C ILE A 446 3.38 -12.32 14.02
N GLY A 447 4.65 -12.44 14.45
CA GLY A 447 5.15 -13.54 15.26
C GLY A 447 4.61 -13.58 16.69
N SER A 448 4.04 -12.47 17.22
CA SER A 448 3.48 -12.42 18.57
C SER A 448 2.22 -13.27 18.76
N ILE A 449 1.51 -13.59 17.69
CA ILE A 449 0.22 -14.35 17.67
C ILE A 449 -0.83 -13.72 18.59
N THR A 450 -0.83 -12.40 18.73
CA THR A 450 -1.83 -11.65 19.49
C THR A 450 -2.52 -10.64 18.58
N ASN A 451 -3.80 -10.38 18.82
CA ASN A 451 -4.54 -9.36 18.07
C ASN A 451 -3.87 -7.98 18.19
N ILE A 452 -3.37 -7.66 19.41
CA ILE A 452 -2.67 -6.40 19.66
C ILE A 452 -1.41 -6.31 18.80
N GLY A 453 -0.57 -7.35 18.78
CA GLY A 453 0.65 -7.37 17.98
C GLY A 453 0.38 -7.33 16.47
N LEU A 454 -0.66 -8.02 16.00
CA LEU A 454 -1.08 -7.98 14.60
C LEU A 454 -1.55 -6.56 14.22
N ASN A 455 -2.39 -5.93 15.04
CA ASN A 455 -2.83 -4.56 14.82
C ASN A 455 -1.64 -3.58 14.79
N GLY A 456 -0.66 -3.77 15.68
CA GLY A 456 0.61 -3.02 15.65
C GLY A 456 1.39 -3.22 14.35
N ALA A 457 1.46 -4.46 13.84
CA ALA A 457 2.12 -4.77 12.57
C ALA A 457 1.41 -4.09 11.39
N ILE A 458 0.08 -4.13 11.33
CA ILE A 458 -0.73 -3.46 10.29
C ILE A 458 -0.53 -1.95 10.35
N LEU A 459 -0.55 -1.36 11.54
CA LEU A 459 -0.31 0.07 11.72
C LEU A 459 1.11 0.44 11.28
N GLN A 460 2.11 -0.41 11.55
CA GLN A 460 3.49 -0.22 11.10
C GLN A 460 3.62 -0.34 9.58
N ILE A 461 2.87 -1.23 8.93
CA ILE A 461 2.78 -1.33 7.47
C ILE A 461 2.36 0.01 6.87
N LEU A 462 1.28 0.60 7.37
CA LEU A 462 0.74 1.87 6.88
C LEU A 462 1.68 3.04 7.20
N SER A 463 2.10 3.16 8.45
CA SER A 463 2.99 4.23 8.91
C SER A 463 4.31 4.27 8.15
N HIS A 464 5.01 3.13 8.08
CA HIS A 464 6.26 3.04 7.35
C HIS A 464 6.06 3.23 5.83
N GLY A 465 4.88 2.89 5.29
CA GLY A 465 4.53 3.16 3.89
C GLY A 465 4.68 4.65 3.56
N PHE A 466 4.07 5.51 4.36
CA PHE A 466 4.16 6.96 4.19
C PHE A 466 5.55 7.51 4.49
N ILE A 467 6.12 7.15 5.62
CA ILE A 467 7.43 7.66 6.07
C ILE A 467 8.52 7.25 5.07
N GLY A 468 8.55 5.98 4.67
CA GLY A 468 9.54 5.45 3.73
C GLY A 468 9.45 6.10 2.35
N ALA A 469 8.25 6.19 1.78
CA ALA A 469 8.05 6.84 0.49
C ALA A 469 8.50 8.31 0.51
N THR A 470 8.17 9.05 1.57
CA THR A 470 8.56 10.46 1.72
C THR A 470 10.06 10.64 1.89
N LEU A 471 10.71 9.82 2.72
CA LEU A 471 12.15 9.91 2.92
C LEU A 471 12.91 9.63 1.61
N PHE A 472 12.48 8.64 0.81
CA PHE A 472 13.09 8.38 -0.50
C PHE A 472 12.84 9.51 -1.50
N PHE A 473 11.67 10.13 -1.48
CA PHE A 473 11.39 11.31 -2.30
C PHE A 473 12.30 12.48 -1.94
N LEU A 474 12.41 12.80 -0.65
CA LEU A 474 13.23 13.90 -0.15
C LEU A 474 14.72 13.68 -0.40
N ALA A 475 15.22 12.48 -0.11
CA ALA A 475 16.60 12.11 -0.36
C ALA A 475 16.92 12.14 -1.86
N GLY A 476 16.03 11.60 -2.71
CA GLY A 476 16.21 11.60 -4.15
C GLY A 476 16.22 13.01 -4.73
N THR A 477 15.28 13.86 -4.34
CA THR A 477 15.22 15.25 -4.80
C THR A 477 16.42 16.08 -4.33
N ALA A 478 16.92 15.85 -3.11
CA ALA A 478 18.13 16.50 -2.63
C ALA A 478 19.36 16.04 -3.44
N CYS A 479 19.54 14.74 -3.64
CA CYS A 479 20.64 14.17 -4.42
C CYS A 479 20.63 14.66 -5.89
N ASP A 480 19.48 14.71 -6.54
CA ASP A 480 19.36 15.15 -7.93
C ASP A 480 19.68 16.65 -8.11
N ARG A 481 19.33 17.48 -7.13
CA ARG A 481 19.60 18.93 -7.18
C ARG A 481 21.04 19.27 -6.91
N MET A 482 21.63 18.62 -5.91
CA MET A 482 23.02 18.83 -5.54
C MET A 482 23.99 17.99 -6.37
N ARG A 483 23.51 16.97 -7.09
CA ARG A 483 24.32 15.98 -7.81
C ARG A 483 25.28 15.21 -6.90
N LEU A 484 24.98 15.12 -5.61
CA LEU A 484 25.76 14.45 -4.57
C LEU A 484 25.00 13.22 -4.06
N VAL A 485 25.73 12.15 -3.80
CA VAL A 485 25.16 10.86 -3.39
C VAL A 485 25.61 10.47 -1.97
N TYR A 486 26.80 10.93 -1.58
CA TYR A 486 27.40 10.60 -0.31
C TYR A 486 27.01 11.61 0.77
N LEU A 487 26.70 11.07 1.97
CA LEU A 487 26.22 11.88 3.08
C LEU A 487 27.29 12.90 3.55
N GLU A 488 28.56 12.55 3.49
CA GLU A 488 29.68 13.39 3.89
C GLU A 488 29.76 14.70 3.03
N GLU A 489 29.33 14.61 1.77
CA GLU A 489 29.33 15.72 0.83
C GLU A 489 28.06 16.59 0.93
N LEU A 490 27.00 16.06 1.56
CA LEU A 490 25.69 16.72 1.69
C LEU A 490 25.64 17.72 2.87
N GLY A 491 26.78 18.23 3.34
CA GLY A 491 26.82 19.22 4.41
C GLY A 491 26.10 20.54 4.03
N GLY A 492 25.42 21.17 5.01
CA GLY A 492 24.83 22.49 4.84
C GLY A 492 23.57 22.57 3.98
N ILE A 493 22.84 21.47 3.76
CA ILE A 493 21.60 21.41 2.95
C ILE A 493 20.56 22.45 3.38
N SER A 494 20.55 22.85 4.64
CA SER A 494 19.60 23.83 5.18
C SER A 494 19.67 25.20 4.48
N ILE A 495 20.84 25.60 4.00
CA ILE A 495 21.04 26.91 3.35
C ILE A 495 20.44 26.91 1.92
N PRO A 496 20.85 26.00 0.99
CA PRO A 496 20.33 26.01 -0.37
C PRO A 496 18.90 25.48 -0.50
N MET A 497 18.44 24.62 0.43
CA MET A 497 17.13 23.95 0.33
C MET A 497 16.42 23.86 1.69
N PRO A 498 16.04 24.99 2.32
CA PRO A 498 15.45 24.99 3.67
C PRO A 498 14.15 24.18 3.75
N LYS A 499 13.28 24.24 2.74
CA LYS A 499 12.02 23.50 2.71
C LYS A 499 12.23 21.98 2.68
N ILE A 500 13.21 21.47 1.91
CA ILE A 500 13.54 20.04 1.89
C ILE A 500 14.14 19.64 3.24
N PHE A 501 15.01 20.46 3.80
CA PHE A 501 15.63 20.19 5.09
C PHE A 501 14.60 20.10 6.23
N THR A 502 13.67 21.05 6.34
CA THR A 502 12.63 21.01 7.38
C THR A 502 11.74 19.79 7.26
N MET A 503 11.30 19.43 6.05
CA MET A 503 10.51 18.23 5.84
C MET A 503 11.32 16.97 6.09
N PHE A 504 12.58 16.92 5.66
CA PHE A 504 13.44 15.78 5.92
C PHE A 504 13.67 15.57 7.43
N SER A 505 13.91 16.64 8.20
CA SER A 505 14.04 16.57 9.67
C SER A 505 12.74 16.06 10.31
N SER A 506 11.57 16.57 9.90
CA SER A 506 10.28 16.10 10.43
C SER A 506 10.04 14.61 10.18
N PHE A 507 10.30 14.13 8.95
CA PHE A 507 10.11 12.71 8.63
C PHE A 507 11.21 11.80 9.19
N SER A 508 12.42 12.31 9.42
CA SER A 508 13.44 11.58 10.16
C SER A 508 13.06 11.41 11.64
N MET A 509 12.43 12.43 12.25
CA MET A 509 11.87 12.32 13.61
C MET A 509 10.69 11.33 13.64
N ALA A 510 9.86 11.29 12.60
CA ALA A 510 8.80 10.30 12.46
C ALA A 510 9.35 8.87 12.34
N SER A 511 10.47 8.68 11.62
CA SER A 511 11.14 7.38 11.53
C SER A 511 11.85 6.95 12.82
N LEU A 512 12.17 7.88 13.72
CA LEU A 512 12.67 7.60 15.07
C LEU A 512 11.56 7.24 16.06
N ALA A 513 10.33 7.14 15.61
CA ALA A 513 9.18 6.85 16.44
C ALA A 513 9.05 7.80 17.66
N LEU A 514 9.20 9.12 17.44
CA LEU A 514 8.96 10.08 18.51
C LEU A 514 7.49 10.11 18.94
N PRO A 515 7.19 10.29 20.23
CA PRO A 515 5.83 10.47 20.72
C PRO A 515 5.10 11.58 19.95
N GLY A 516 3.87 11.27 19.48
CA GLY A 516 3.10 12.15 18.61
C GLY A 516 3.18 11.82 17.12
N MET A 517 4.03 10.86 16.73
CA MET A 517 4.11 10.36 15.37
C MET A 517 3.51 8.95 15.25
N SER A 518 3.02 8.59 14.04
CA SER A 518 2.37 7.30 13.80
C SER A 518 3.29 6.10 14.07
N GLY A 519 4.59 6.23 13.80
CA GLY A 519 5.58 5.19 14.07
C GLY A 519 5.69 4.81 15.54
N PHE A 520 5.61 5.80 16.45
CA PHE A 520 5.63 5.55 17.88
C PHE A 520 4.49 4.62 18.34
N VAL A 521 3.27 4.93 17.91
CA VAL A 521 2.09 4.14 18.27
C VAL A 521 2.22 2.72 17.74
N ALA A 522 2.64 2.58 16.47
CA ALA A 522 2.78 1.28 15.83
C ALA A 522 3.81 0.39 16.55
N GLU A 523 5.00 0.91 16.84
CA GLU A 523 6.05 0.16 17.51
C GLU A 523 5.67 -0.18 18.97
N LEU A 524 5.05 0.78 19.68
CA LEU A 524 4.59 0.55 21.05
C LEU A 524 3.53 -0.56 21.11
N VAL A 525 2.56 -0.57 20.19
CA VAL A 525 1.51 -1.60 20.13
C VAL A 525 2.11 -2.97 19.78
N VAL A 526 3.13 -3.05 18.91
CA VAL A 526 3.86 -4.29 18.65
C VAL A 526 4.51 -4.83 19.92
N PHE A 527 5.17 -3.97 20.71
CA PHE A 527 5.76 -4.40 21.99
C PHE A 527 4.72 -4.85 23.01
N PHE A 528 3.60 -4.15 23.12
CA PHE A 528 2.50 -4.61 23.96
C PHE A 528 1.96 -5.97 23.52
N GLY A 529 1.81 -6.18 22.20
CA GLY A 529 1.41 -7.46 21.65
C GLY A 529 2.39 -8.59 22.01
N LEU A 530 3.69 -8.31 22.00
CA LEU A 530 4.71 -9.29 22.40
C LEU A 530 4.64 -9.60 23.91
N ILE A 531 4.52 -8.57 24.76
CA ILE A 531 4.48 -8.73 26.23
C ILE A 531 3.21 -9.49 26.66
N THR A 532 2.08 -9.22 26.02
CA THR A 532 0.80 -9.87 26.35
C THR A 532 0.68 -11.29 25.77
N SER A 533 1.62 -11.72 24.93
CA SER A 533 1.59 -13.05 24.34
C SER A 533 1.83 -14.13 25.39
N PRO A 534 0.89 -15.09 25.57
CA PRO A 534 1.02 -16.14 26.57
C PRO A 534 2.24 -17.04 26.32
N LYS A 535 2.66 -17.16 25.07
CA LYS A 535 3.81 -17.98 24.66
C LYS A 535 5.14 -17.38 25.12
N PHE A 536 5.27 -16.05 25.13
CA PHE A 536 6.49 -15.34 25.49
C PHE A 536 6.53 -14.93 26.97
N MET A 537 5.39 -14.85 27.66
CA MET A 537 5.32 -14.65 29.11
C MET A 537 6.01 -15.76 29.91
N LEU A 538 6.13 -16.96 29.35
CA LEU A 538 6.74 -18.12 30.01
C LEU A 538 8.26 -18.23 29.73
N MET A 539 8.82 -17.48 28.79
CA MET A 539 10.26 -17.51 28.49
C MET A 539 11.20 -17.02 29.63
N PRO A 540 10.83 -16.07 30.51
CA PRO A 540 11.66 -15.67 31.62
C PRO A 540 11.68 -16.67 32.78
N LYS A 541 10.91 -17.74 32.75
CA LYS A 541 10.79 -18.74 33.82
C LYS A 541 11.55 -20.06 33.53
N CYS A 542 12.17 -20.15 32.37
CA CYS A 542 13.15 -21.16 32.00
C CYS A 542 14.51 -20.52 31.83
#